data_87c88d2a9a3827a80f8d2dbbd42b9349
#
_entry.id   87c88d2a9a3827a80f8d2dbbd42b9349
#
_cell.length_a   1.000
_cell.length_b   1.000
_cell.length_c   1.000
_cell.angle_alpha   90.00
_cell.angle_beta   90.00
_cell.angle_gamma   90.00
#
_symmetry.space_group_name_H-M   'P 1'
#
loop_
_entity.id
_entity.type
_entity.pdbx_description
1 polymer ?
#
loop_
_entity_poly.entity_id
_entity_poly.type
_entity_poly.pdbx_seq_one_letter_code
_entity_poly.pdbx_strand_id
1 'polypeptide(L)'
;MVAIEVGVHANVARHHLDKLAAGGYLEVVSAEVAGAGRPSKRYIVVGDALAGGATQFPVRSDDLLLSLLGRALDRLPHDEAEMIAEEVGQEYGRTMAEGLTGHALTSGRRSLRSAMQAVADALTAQGFAAHAESRDGHVRIINDHCLFGDVATDHPVICAVDRGMVKGRLAALVAASDVDALVHVVTESSVARGDTYCSTSV
;
A
#
# COMPACT_ATOMS: atom_id res chain seq x y z
N MET A 1 -19.78 -18.98 8.82
CA MET A 1 -18.73 -19.57 7.98
C MET A 1 -17.53 -18.64 7.90
N VAL A 2 -17.54 -17.52 7.20
CA VAL A 2 -16.37 -16.61 7.08
C VAL A 2 -15.70 -16.27 8.43
N ALA A 3 -16.47 -15.96 9.48
CA ALA A 3 -15.93 -15.63 10.80
C ALA A 3 -15.10 -16.77 11.42
N ILE A 4 -15.45 -18.01 11.16
CA ILE A 4 -14.75 -19.20 11.65
C ILE A 4 -13.47 -19.42 10.87
N GLU A 5 -13.52 -19.27 9.53
CA GLU A 5 -12.34 -19.44 8.66
C GLU A 5 -11.26 -18.39 8.92
N VAL A 6 -11.68 -17.16 9.21
CA VAL A 6 -10.74 -16.03 9.46
C VAL A 6 -10.42 -15.88 10.95
N GLY A 7 -11.01 -16.66 11.83
CA GLY A 7 -10.73 -16.64 13.28
C GLY A 7 -11.18 -15.37 14.00
N VAL A 8 -12.21 -14.67 13.50
CA VAL A 8 -12.72 -13.43 14.09
C VAL A 8 -14.15 -13.61 14.62
N HIS A 9 -14.57 -12.70 15.54
CA HIS A 9 -15.94 -12.72 16.03
C HIS A 9 -16.94 -12.40 14.89
N ALA A 10 -18.11 -13.04 14.89
CA ALA A 10 -19.13 -12.93 13.84
C ALA A 10 -19.58 -11.48 13.55
N ASN A 11 -19.63 -10.60 14.56
CA ASN A 11 -19.98 -9.19 14.37
C ASN A 11 -18.86 -8.41 13.66
N VAL A 12 -17.59 -8.76 13.91
CA VAL A 12 -16.44 -8.15 13.25
C VAL A 12 -16.45 -8.55 11.77
N ALA A 13 -16.59 -9.84 11.47
CA ALA A 13 -16.71 -10.32 10.09
C ALA A 13 -17.86 -9.61 9.36
N ARG A 14 -19.03 -9.50 9.98
CA ARG A 14 -20.19 -8.82 9.40
C ARG A 14 -19.90 -7.36 9.11
N HIS A 15 -19.27 -6.64 10.04
CA HIS A 15 -18.91 -5.23 9.87
C HIS A 15 -18.00 -5.02 8.63
N HIS A 16 -17.00 -5.87 8.47
CA HIS A 16 -16.12 -5.79 7.28
C HIS A 16 -16.84 -6.17 5.99
N LEU A 17 -17.69 -7.20 6.02
CA LEU A 17 -18.48 -7.58 4.84
C LEU A 17 -19.50 -6.49 4.46
N ASP A 18 -20.15 -5.83 5.41
CA ASP A 18 -21.04 -4.69 5.14
C ASP A 18 -20.26 -3.50 4.55
N LYS A 19 -19.01 -3.23 4.99
CA LYS A 19 -18.14 -2.21 4.39
C LYS A 19 -17.74 -2.56 2.95
N LEU A 20 -17.36 -3.81 2.70
CA LEU A 20 -17.04 -4.26 1.34
C LEU A 20 -18.26 -4.18 0.42
N ALA A 21 -19.45 -4.48 0.92
CA ALA A 21 -20.69 -4.32 0.16
C ALA A 21 -21.00 -2.85 -0.12
N ALA A 22 -20.82 -1.95 0.85
CA ALA A 22 -20.96 -0.51 0.65
C ALA A 22 -19.96 0.06 -0.37
N GLY A 23 -18.77 -0.54 -0.45
CA GLY A 23 -17.74 -0.20 -1.46
C GLY A 23 -18.00 -0.83 -2.84
N GLY A 24 -19.07 -1.60 -3.02
CA GLY A 24 -19.39 -2.25 -4.30
C GLY A 24 -18.60 -3.53 -4.61
N TYR A 25 -17.80 -4.03 -3.68
CA TYR A 25 -17.03 -5.27 -3.85
C TYR A 25 -17.87 -6.53 -3.62
N LEU A 26 -18.94 -6.42 -2.83
CA LEU A 26 -19.86 -7.50 -2.52
C LEU A 26 -21.32 -7.07 -2.77
N GLU A 27 -22.13 -8.02 -3.22
CA GLU A 27 -23.60 -7.90 -3.25
C GLU A 27 -24.19 -8.61 -2.04
N VAL A 28 -25.19 -7.98 -1.40
CA VAL A 28 -25.90 -8.57 -0.28
C VAL A 28 -27.20 -9.21 -0.77
N VAL A 29 -27.26 -10.53 -0.70
CA VAL A 29 -28.45 -11.30 -1.07
C VAL A 29 -29.09 -11.86 0.20
N SER A 30 -30.40 -11.74 0.31
CA SER A 30 -31.16 -12.40 1.36
C SER A 30 -31.31 -13.87 1.04
N ALA A 31 -30.84 -14.74 1.93
CA ALA A 31 -31.09 -16.19 1.77
C ALA A 31 -32.55 -16.48 2.11
N GLU A 32 -33.26 -17.15 1.21
CA GLU A 32 -34.60 -17.68 1.51
C GLU A 32 -34.49 -18.72 2.62
N VAL A 33 -35.24 -18.54 3.68
CA VAL A 33 -35.29 -19.48 4.80
C VAL A 33 -36.54 -20.31 4.64
N ALA A 34 -36.38 -21.61 4.43
CA ALA A 34 -37.49 -22.54 4.48
C ALA A 34 -37.85 -22.81 5.97
N GLY A 35 -38.56 -21.84 6.62
CA GLY A 35 -38.98 -21.96 8.03
C GLY A 35 -39.09 -20.61 8.74
N ALA A 36 -39.59 -20.63 9.98
CA ALA A 36 -39.73 -19.43 10.82
C ALA A 36 -38.36 -19.00 11.34
N GLY A 37 -37.76 -17.97 10.75
CA GLY A 37 -36.49 -17.38 11.15
C GLY A 37 -36.20 -16.07 10.42
N ARG A 38 -35.35 -15.21 11.00
CA ARG A 38 -34.89 -13.98 10.31
C ARG A 38 -34.03 -14.38 9.10
N PRO A 39 -34.27 -13.85 7.90
CA PRO A 39 -33.44 -14.11 6.74
C PRO A 39 -31.97 -13.82 7.02
N SER A 40 -31.09 -14.74 6.64
CA SER A 40 -29.65 -14.52 6.79
C SER A 40 -29.12 -13.76 5.60
N LYS A 41 -28.24 -12.78 5.84
CA LYS A 41 -27.50 -12.08 4.78
C LYS A 41 -26.44 -13.05 4.20
N ARG A 42 -26.41 -13.17 2.88
CA ARG A 42 -25.32 -13.80 2.14
C ARG A 42 -24.61 -12.71 1.34
N TYR A 43 -23.28 -12.73 1.38
CA TYR A 43 -22.46 -11.80 0.64
C TYR A 43 -21.85 -12.57 -0.54
N ILE A 44 -22.00 -12.01 -1.73
CA ILE A 44 -21.50 -12.58 -2.99
C ILE A 44 -20.54 -11.55 -3.57
N VAL A 45 -19.38 -12.02 -4.06
CA VAL A 45 -18.41 -11.14 -4.73
C VAL A 45 -19.08 -10.60 -6.00
N VAL A 46 -19.07 -9.27 -6.15
CA VAL A 46 -19.57 -8.62 -7.37
C VAL A 46 -18.56 -8.89 -8.47
N GLY A 47 -19.01 -9.67 -9.48
CA GLY A 47 -18.13 -10.12 -10.54
C GLY A 47 -17.48 -11.46 -10.21
N ASP A 48 -18.26 -12.54 -10.33
CA ASP A 48 -17.77 -13.89 -10.20
C ASP A 48 -16.91 -14.25 -11.42
N ALA A 49 -15.60 -13.93 -11.34
CA ALA A 49 -14.61 -14.36 -12.30
C ALA A 49 -14.38 -15.88 -12.25
N LEU A 50 -15.01 -16.59 -11.31
CA LEU A 50 -14.91 -18.06 -11.15
C LEU A 50 -15.94 -18.82 -11.97
N ALA A 51 -16.92 -18.16 -12.57
CA ALA A 51 -18.00 -18.81 -13.35
C ALA A 51 -17.90 -18.55 -14.85
N GLY A 52 -16.70 -18.52 -15.46
CA GLY A 52 -16.53 -18.64 -16.91
C GLY A 52 -17.29 -17.65 -17.83
N GLY A 53 -17.95 -16.67 -17.27
CA GLY A 53 -18.58 -15.57 -17.98
C GLY A 53 -17.68 -14.35 -17.96
N ALA A 54 -17.37 -13.78 -19.11
CA ALA A 54 -16.64 -12.53 -19.23
C ALA A 54 -17.45 -11.38 -18.56
N THR A 55 -17.43 -11.33 -17.24
CA THR A 55 -17.86 -10.14 -16.52
C THR A 55 -16.80 -9.08 -16.80
N GLN A 56 -17.15 -8.15 -17.66
CA GLN A 56 -16.41 -6.89 -17.78
C GLN A 56 -16.45 -6.23 -16.40
N PHE A 57 -15.37 -6.41 -15.62
CA PHE A 57 -15.11 -5.51 -14.51
C PHE A 57 -15.19 -4.09 -15.08
N PRO A 58 -15.91 -3.18 -14.44
CA PRO A 58 -15.81 -1.79 -14.85
C PRO A 58 -14.31 -1.46 -14.81
N VAL A 59 -13.78 -1.04 -15.97
CA VAL A 59 -12.37 -0.63 -16.08
C VAL A 59 -12.17 0.39 -14.97
N ARG A 60 -11.35 0.05 -13.97
CA ARG A 60 -11.04 0.99 -12.90
C ARG A 60 -10.29 2.14 -13.57
N SER A 61 -10.87 3.33 -13.50
CA SER A 61 -10.26 4.53 -14.09
C SER A 61 -8.84 4.75 -13.57
N ASP A 62 -8.58 4.30 -12.34
CA ASP A 62 -7.27 4.36 -11.68
C ASP A 62 -6.23 3.50 -12.42
N ASP A 63 -6.58 2.27 -12.79
CA ASP A 63 -5.67 1.37 -13.53
C ASP A 63 -5.34 1.94 -14.92
N LEU A 64 -6.33 2.55 -15.56
CA LEU A 64 -6.13 3.22 -16.85
C LEU A 64 -5.21 4.42 -16.72
N LEU A 65 -5.39 5.25 -15.70
CA LEU A 65 -4.54 6.41 -15.43
C LEU A 65 -3.11 6.00 -15.09
N LEU A 66 -2.94 4.99 -14.24
CA LEU A 66 -1.63 4.44 -13.89
C LEU A 66 -0.92 3.87 -15.12
N SER A 67 -1.62 3.12 -15.96
CA SER A 67 -1.07 2.60 -17.22
C SER A 67 -0.70 3.72 -18.20
N LEU A 68 -1.53 4.78 -18.30
CA LEU A 68 -1.22 5.95 -19.12
C LEU A 68 0.02 6.69 -18.63
N LEU A 69 0.13 6.92 -17.31
CA LEU A 69 1.29 7.57 -16.69
C LEU A 69 2.55 6.73 -16.84
N GLY A 70 2.47 5.41 -16.61
CA GLY A 70 3.58 4.49 -16.81
C GLY A 70 4.12 4.58 -18.24
N ARG A 71 3.24 4.47 -19.24
CA ARG A 71 3.62 4.61 -20.65
C ARG A 71 4.17 6.00 -21.01
N ALA A 72 3.75 7.05 -20.34
CA ALA A 72 4.31 8.38 -20.53
C ALA A 72 5.73 8.48 -19.97
N LEU A 73 5.96 7.93 -18.78
CA LEU A 73 7.28 7.86 -18.14
C LEU A 73 8.26 6.99 -18.94
N ASP A 74 7.81 5.87 -19.52
CA ASP A 74 8.63 4.98 -20.35
C ASP A 74 9.19 5.67 -21.62
N ARG A 75 8.66 6.84 -22.00
CA ARG A 75 9.15 7.63 -23.14
C ARG A 75 10.23 8.64 -22.78
N LEU A 76 10.45 8.86 -21.50
CA LEU A 76 11.52 9.73 -20.99
C LEU A 76 12.83 8.94 -20.86
N PRO A 77 13.98 9.61 -20.84
CA PRO A 77 15.22 9.01 -20.34
C PRO A 77 14.97 8.41 -18.94
N HIS A 78 15.54 7.25 -18.67
CA HIS A 78 15.25 6.47 -17.46
C HIS A 78 15.53 7.26 -16.17
N ASP A 79 16.64 7.96 -16.11
CA ASP A 79 17.04 8.82 -15.00
C ASP A 79 16.09 10.00 -14.79
N GLU A 80 15.58 10.60 -15.85
CA GLU A 80 14.58 11.66 -15.78
C GLU A 80 13.23 11.13 -15.27
N ALA A 81 12.79 9.97 -15.76
CA ALA A 81 11.57 9.33 -15.31
C ALA A 81 11.63 8.93 -13.82
N GLU A 82 12.77 8.35 -13.38
CA GLU A 82 12.99 8.03 -11.96
C GLU A 82 13.01 9.28 -11.09
N MET A 83 13.64 10.35 -11.52
CA MET A 83 13.71 11.60 -10.79
C MET A 83 12.30 12.19 -10.58
N ILE A 84 11.49 12.25 -11.63
CA ILE A 84 10.11 12.73 -11.56
C ILE A 84 9.27 11.85 -10.61
N ALA A 85 9.37 10.55 -10.74
CA ALA A 85 8.63 9.60 -9.91
C ALA A 85 9.03 9.72 -8.42
N GLU A 86 10.32 9.86 -8.14
CA GLU A 86 10.82 10.06 -6.78
C GLU A 86 10.39 11.41 -6.20
N GLU A 87 10.41 12.48 -6.98
CA GLU A 87 9.98 13.81 -6.54
C GLU A 87 8.51 13.83 -6.15
N VAL A 88 7.63 13.25 -6.97
CA VAL A 88 6.20 13.09 -6.67
C VAL A 88 6.01 12.27 -5.40
N GLY A 89 6.74 11.17 -5.27
CA GLY A 89 6.73 10.35 -4.06
C GLY A 89 7.15 11.13 -2.81
N GLN A 90 8.21 11.95 -2.90
CA GLN A 90 8.68 12.78 -1.79
C GLN A 90 7.65 13.81 -1.35
N GLU A 91 7.02 14.50 -2.29
CA GLU A 91 5.98 15.48 -1.99
C GLU A 91 4.81 14.82 -1.27
N TYR A 92 4.35 13.69 -1.79
CA TYR A 92 3.29 12.91 -1.16
C TYR A 92 3.68 12.40 0.22
N GLY A 93 4.91 11.90 0.38
CA GLY A 93 5.46 11.45 1.65
C GLY A 93 5.52 12.56 2.72
N ARG A 94 5.89 13.78 2.35
CA ARG A 94 5.88 14.95 3.25
C ARG A 94 4.46 15.29 3.70
N THR A 95 3.52 15.38 2.76
CA THR A 95 2.10 15.66 3.07
C THR A 95 1.52 14.63 4.04
N MET A 96 1.88 13.36 3.85
CA MET A 96 1.44 12.30 4.76
C MET A 96 2.08 12.40 6.14
N ALA A 97 3.31 12.90 6.23
CA ALA A 97 3.99 13.11 7.52
C ALA A 97 3.37 14.27 8.33
N GLU A 98 2.77 15.24 7.67
CA GLU A 98 2.02 16.32 8.33
C GLU A 98 0.83 15.79 9.14
N GLY A 99 0.27 14.65 8.74
CA GLY A 99 -0.77 13.94 9.49
C GLY A 99 -0.28 13.22 10.74
N LEU A 100 1.04 13.07 10.93
CA LEU A 100 1.62 12.45 12.12
C LEU A 100 1.54 13.41 13.30
N THR A 101 0.80 13.04 14.35
CA THR A 101 0.60 13.87 15.55
C THR A 101 0.96 13.10 16.82
N GLY A 102 1.21 13.83 17.90
CA GLY A 102 1.36 13.26 19.24
C GLY A 102 2.53 12.28 19.37
N HIS A 103 2.24 11.07 19.85
CA HIS A 103 3.25 10.07 20.19
C HIS A 103 4.01 9.54 18.98
N ALA A 104 3.38 9.40 17.82
CA ALA A 104 4.02 8.90 16.60
C ALA A 104 5.13 9.86 16.14
N LEU A 105 4.87 11.16 16.13
CA LEU A 105 5.84 12.18 15.76
C LEU A 105 7.01 12.25 16.76
N THR A 106 6.73 12.26 18.06
CA THR A 106 7.77 12.33 19.11
C THR A 106 8.60 11.06 19.19
N SER A 107 8.01 9.89 18.95
CA SER A 107 8.73 8.63 18.90
C SER A 107 9.63 8.53 17.67
N GLY A 108 9.14 8.92 16.50
CA GLY A 108 9.90 8.90 15.25
C GLY A 108 11.16 9.78 15.32
N ARG A 109 11.12 10.89 16.02
CA ARG A 109 12.25 11.82 16.16
C ARG A 109 13.37 11.38 17.11
N ARG A 110 13.24 10.23 17.78
CA ARG A 110 14.25 9.75 18.75
C ARG A 110 15.48 9.13 18.12
N SER A 111 15.33 8.46 17.00
CA SER A 111 16.42 7.77 16.29
C SER A 111 15.97 7.42 14.87
N LEU A 112 16.94 7.17 13.97
CA LEU A 112 16.67 6.70 12.62
C LEU A 112 15.78 5.43 12.62
N ARG A 113 16.07 4.47 13.50
CA ARG A 113 15.25 3.26 13.64
C ARG A 113 13.80 3.58 14.00
N SER A 114 13.58 4.51 14.93
CA SER A 114 12.22 4.92 15.32
C SER A 114 11.52 5.68 14.20
N ALA A 115 12.26 6.47 13.43
CA ALA A 115 11.74 7.14 12.24
C ALA A 115 11.32 6.12 11.17
N MET A 116 12.17 5.14 10.87
CA MET A 116 11.87 4.07 9.90
C MET A 116 10.65 3.25 10.33
N GLN A 117 10.51 2.93 11.64
CA GLN A 117 9.34 2.24 12.14
C GLN A 117 8.07 3.10 11.96
N ALA A 118 8.12 4.39 12.28
CA ALA A 118 6.98 5.30 12.09
C ALA A 118 6.59 5.44 10.60
N VAL A 119 7.56 5.40 9.69
CA VAL A 119 7.30 5.38 8.25
C VAL A 119 6.63 4.07 7.84
N ALA A 120 7.14 2.93 8.31
CA ALA A 120 6.56 1.61 8.01
C ALA A 120 5.11 1.49 8.53
N ASP A 121 4.84 1.95 9.76
CA ASP A 121 3.50 1.97 10.35
C ASP A 121 2.54 2.83 9.51
N ALA A 122 3.01 3.98 9.04
CA ALA A 122 2.23 4.88 8.21
C ALA A 122 1.98 4.30 6.79
N LEU A 123 2.95 3.59 6.20
CA LEU A 123 2.76 2.86 4.95
C LEU A 123 1.74 1.74 5.13
N THR A 124 1.83 0.99 6.24
CA THR A 124 0.87 -0.08 6.56
C THR A 124 -0.55 0.45 6.73
N ALA A 125 -0.72 1.62 7.35
CA ALA A 125 -2.03 2.27 7.46
C ALA A 125 -2.65 2.61 6.10
N GLN A 126 -1.83 2.64 5.05
CA GLN A 126 -2.25 2.89 3.66
C GLN A 126 -2.33 1.63 2.80
N GLY A 127 -2.07 0.47 3.37
CA GLY A 127 -2.25 -0.82 2.72
C GLY A 127 -0.97 -1.48 2.20
N PHE A 128 0.21 -0.93 2.48
CA PHE A 128 1.49 -1.51 2.01
C PHE A 128 1.98 -2.71 2.82
N ALA A 129 1.38 -3.15 3.86
CA ALA A 129 1.89 -4.22 4.72
C ALA A 129 3.40 -4.08 5.02
N ALA A 130 3.81 -2.87 5.45
CA ALA A 130 5.20 -2.50 5.66
C ALA A 130 5.66 -2.74 7.10
N HIS A 131 6.93 -3.13 7.27
CA HIS A 131 7.55 -3.22 8.59
C HIS A 131 9.02 -2.79 8.52
N ALA A 132 9.57 -2.26 9.64
CA ALA A 132 10.97 -1.91 9.72
C ALA A 132 11.79 -3.09 10.26
N GLU A 133 12.86 -3.42 9.57
CA GLU A 133 13.84 -4.43 10.00
C GLU A 133 15.21 -3.77 10.25
N SER A 134 15.92 -4.25 11.26
CA SER A 134 17.29 -3.83 11.51
C SER A 134 18.21 -5.04 11.45
N ARG A 135 19.16 -5.00 10.52
CA ARG A 135 20.15 -6.07 10.33
C ARG A 135 21.52 -5.46 10.09
N ASP A 136 22.52 -5.98 10.79
CA ASP A 136 23.94 -5.60 10.65
C ASP A 136 24.19 -4.08 10.77
N GLY A 137 23.38 -3.38 11.59
CA GLY A 137 23.51 -1.95 11.81
C GLY A 137 22.75 -1.09 10.78
N HIS A 138 22.21 -1.68 9.72
CA HIS A 138 21.37 -1.01 8.72
C HIS A 138 19.90 -1.17 9.07
N VAL A 139 19.12 -0.13 8.82
CA VAL A 139 17.66 -0.13 9.00
C VAL A 139 17.01 -0.07 7.63
N ARG A 140 16.08 -0.98 7.38
CA ARG A 140 15.33 -1.02 6.12
C ARG A 140 13.83 -1.18 6.37
N ILE A 141 13.03 -0.72 5.44
CA ILE A 141 11.60 -0.99 5.36
C ILE A 141 11.41 -2.14 4.38
N ILE A 142 10.66 -3.14 4.81
CA ILE A 142 10.21 -4.25 3.97
C ILE A 142 8.72 -4.03 3.68
N ASN A 143 8.33 -4.10 2.41
CA ASN A 143 6.95 -4.08 1.95
C ASN A 143 6.60 -5.46 1.39
N ASP A 144 5.72 -6.18 2.08
CA ASP A 144 5.27 -7.51 1.65
C ASP A 144 4.13 -7.44 0.62
N HIS A 145 3.57 -6.24 0.41
CA HIS A 145 2.50 -5.99 -0.55
C HIS A 145 2.73 -4.66 -1.28
N CYS A 146 2.70 -4.72 -2.61
CA CYS A 146 2.81 -3.54 -3.48
C CYS A 146 1.41 -3.03 -3.86
N LEU A 147 1.09 -1.78 -3.54
CA LEU A 147 -0.18 -1.16 -3.93
C LEU A 147 -0.28 -0.91 -5.44
N PHE A 148 0.86 -0.78 -6.11
CA PHE A 148 0.89 -0.56 -7.56
C PHE A 148 0.71 -1.86 -8.36
N GLY A 149 0.84 -3.02 -7.70
CA GLY A 149 0.55 -4.35 -8.27
C GLY A 149 1.23 -4.58 -9.62
N ASP A 150 0.46 -5.07 -10.58
CA ASP A 150 0.94 -5.41 -11.92
C ASP A 150 1.47 -4.18 -12.70
N VAL A 151 0.95 -2.99 -12.40
CA VAL A 151 1.40 -1.74 -13.04
C VAL A 151 2.88 -1.47 -12.74
N ALA A 152 3.34 -1.77 -11.52
CA ALA A 152 4.76 -1.65 -11.17
C ALA A 152 5.63 -2.69 -11.91
N THR A 153 5.08 -3.86 -12.22
CA THR A 153 5.76 -4.89 -13.02
C THR A 153 5.89 -4.45 -14.48
N ASP A 154 4.84 -3.85 -15.03
CA ASP A 154 4.83 -3.33 -16.41
C ASP A 154 5.69 -2.07 -16.55
N HIS A 155 5.74 -1.23 -15.51
CA HIS A 155 6.43 0.05 -15.47
C HIS A 155 7.28 0.19 -14.20
N PRO A 156 8.47 -0.45 -14.11
CA PRO A 156 9.29 -0.49 -12.89
C PRO A 156 9.71 0.88 -12.35
N VAL A 157 9.71 1.93 -13.17
CA VAL A 157 10.00 3.31 -12.77
C VAL A 157 9.04 3.80 -11.67
N ILE A 158 7.83 3.24 -11.59
CA ILE A 158 6.85 3.56 -10.54
C ILE A 158 7.38 3.22 -9.14
N CYS A 159 8.32 2.27 -9.01
CA CYS A 159 8.95 1.95 -7.73
C CYS A 159 9.76 3.13 -7.16
N ALA A 160 10.16 4.08 -7.98
CA ALA A 160 10.79 5.31 -7.49
C ALA A 160 9.81 6.19 -6.69
N VAL A 161 8.50 6.09 -6.93
CA VAL A 161 7.48 6.77 -6.11
C VAL A 161 7.51 6.24 -4.68
N ASP A 162 7.60 4.91 -4.48
CA ASP A 162 7.68 4.31 -3.15
C ASP A 162 8.93 4.77 -2.40
N ARG A 163 10.10 4.74 -3.07
CA ARG A 163 11.35 5.29 -2.54
C ARG A 163 11.20 6.77 -2.15
N GLY A 164 10.58 7.56 -3.00
CA GLY A 164 10.27 8.97 -2.74
C GLY A 164 9.37 9.15 -1.51
N MET A 165 8.33 8.35 -1.35
CA MET A 165 7.44 8.41 -0.18
C MET A 165 8.19 8.13 1.13
N VAL A 166 9.07 7.13 1.15
CA VAL A 166 9.92 6.86 2.31
C VAL A 166 10.81 8.08 2.60
N LYS A 167 11.49 8.62 1.58
CA LYS A 167 12.38 9.78 1.69
C LYS A 167 11.65 11.03 2.20
N GLY A 168 10.48 11.33 1.64
CA GLY A 168 9.68 12.49 2.03
C GLY A 168 9.20 12.42 3.48
N ARG A 169 8.80 11.24 3.96
CA ARG A 169 8.39 11.03 5.36
C ARG A 169 9.56 11.10 6.32
N LEU A 170 10.69 10.50 5.98
CA LEU A 170 11.89 10.57 6.80
C LEU A 170 12.36 12.03 6.96
N ALA A 171 12.31 12.83 5.89
CA ALA A 171 12.67 14.25 5.94
C ALA A 171 11.87 15.05 6.98
N ALA A 172 10.62 14.66 7.23
CA ALA A 172 9.78 15.30 8.25
C ALA A 172 10.07 14.82 9.69
N LEU A 173 10.68 13.65 9.86
CA LEU A 173 10.92 13.01 11.15
C LEU A 173 12.36 13.19 11.63
N VAL A 174 13.31 13.24 10.71
CA VAL A 174 14.74 13.33 11.02
C VAL A 174 15.13 14.78 11.24
N ALA A 175 15.99 15.05 12.22
CA ALA A 175 16.49 16.41 12.49
C ALA A 175 17.35 16.90 11.31
N ALA A 176 17.41 18.23 11.15
CA ALA A 176 18.18 18.86 10.06
C ALA A 176 19.68 18.46 10.05
N SER A 177 20.22 17.99 11.19
CA SER A 177 21.59 17.49 11.32
C SER A 177 21.82 16.12 10.64
N ASP A 178 20.76 15.34 10.42
CA ASP A 178 20.82 13.98 9.89
C ASP A 178 20.31 13.92 8.44
N VAL A 179 20.26 15.07 7.76
CA VAL A 179 19.76 15.18 6.36
C VAL A 179 20.64 14.36 5.40
N ASP A 180 21.92 14.15 5.73
CA ASP A 180 22.82 13.32 4.93
C ASP A 180 22.33 11.85 4.85
N ALA A 181 21.67 11.34 5.89
CA ALA A 181 21.05 10.01 5.85
C ALA A 181 19.91 9.90 4.83
N LEU A 182 19.24 11.02 4.51
CA LEU A 182 18.15 11.06 3.54
C LEU A 182 18.64 10.98 2.08
N VAL A 183 19.89 11.26 1.83
CA VAL A 183 20.49 11.23 0.49
C VAL A 183 20.67 9.79 0.01
N HIS A 184 20.73 8.82 0.92
CA HIS A 184 21.04 7.43 0.63
C HIS A 184 19.85 6.45 0.71
N VAL A 185 18.61 6.95 0.57
CA VAL A 185 17.45 6.06 0.49
C VAL A 185 17.50 5.28 -0.82
N VAL A 186 17.71 3.97 -0.72
CA VAL A 186 17.93 3.08 -1.86
C VAL A 186 16.92 1.92 -1.83
N THR A 187 16.39 1.58 -3.00
CA THR A 187 15.61 0.36 -3.19
C THR A 187 16.55 -0.82 -3.43
N GLU A 188 16.66 -1.73 -2.47
CA GLU A 188 17.53 -2.91 -2.55
C GLU A 188 16.89 -4.05 -3.33
N SER A 189 15.58 -4.31 -3.09
CA SER A 189 14.80 -5.32 -3.79
C SER A 189 13.45 -4.76 -4.22
N SER A 190 12.87 -5.32 -5.29
CA SER A 190 11.56 -4.90 -5.80
C SER A 190 10.85 -6.07 -6.47
N VAL A 191 9.59 -6.29 -6.09
CA VAL A 191 8.70 -7.27 -6.74
C VAL A 191 8.59 -7.01 -8.25
N ALA A 192 8.62 -5.75 -8.68
CA ALA A 192 8.62 -5.38 -10.08
C ALA A 192 9.86 -5.89 -10.86
N ARG A 193 10.95 -6.19 -10.16
CA ARG A 193 12.18 -6.80 -10.72
C ARG A 193 12.24 -8.32 -10.53
N GLY A 194 11.17 -8.91 -9.99
CA GLY A 194 11.09 -10.36 -9.74
C GLY A 194 11.53 -10.80 -8.34
N ASP A 195 11.81 -9.87 -7.43
CA ASP A 195 12.12 -10.21 -6.04
C ASP A 195 10.85 -10.63 -5.28
N THR A 196 11.00 -11.30 -4.14
CA THR A 196 9.87 -11.79 -3.32
C THR A 196 9.18 -10.69 -2.52
N TYR A 197 9.86 -9.59 -2.25
CA TYR A 197 9.37 -8.42 -1.51
C TYR A 197 10.11 -7.16 -1.97
N CYS A 198 9.54 -5.99 -1.66
CA CYS A 198 10.25 -4.73 -1.84
C CYS A 198 10.99 -4.36 -0.56
N SER A 199 12.22 -3.85 -0.68
CA SER A 199 12.95 -3.29 0.46
C SER A 199 13.64 -1.98 0.12
N THR A 200 13.56 -1.05 1.07
CA THR A 200 14.16 0.28 0.99
C THR A 200 15.03 0.51 2.22
N SER A 201 16.31 0.76 2.02
CA SER A 201 17.30 1.02 3.08
C SER A 201 17.72 2.50 3.13
N VAL A 202 18.34 2.87 4.27
CA VAL A 202 18.87 4.21 4.57
C VAL A 202 20.28 4.08 5.09
#